data_f78011a8e1c7c0d926e72095f0912bf7
#
_entry.id   f78011a8e1c7c0d926e72095f0912bf7
#
_cell.length_a   1.000
_cell.length_b   1.000
_cell.length_c   1.000
_cell.angle_alpha   90.00
_cell.angle_beta   90.00
_cell.angle_gamma   90.00
#
_symmetry.space_group_name_H-M   'P 1'
#
loop_
_entity.id
_entity.type
_entity.pdbx_description
1 polymer ?
#
loop_
_entity_poly.entity_id
_entity_poly.type
_entity_poly.pdbx_seq_one_letter_code
_entity_poly.pdbx_strand_id
1 'polypeptide(L)'
;MNPVESAPDHHRTWTTYTLAWQAESASDRLALLARSLHPECRYADPLADVIGWPALSAYMHDLQQQIPGVHFVATRFITHHRCSMAQWQMRDTHEAVLSEGVSFGEYAADGRLIRMNGFFDTPPAG
;
A
#
# COMPACT_ATOMS: atom_id res chain seq x y z
N MET A 1 8.72 21.87 -24.50
CA MET A 1 8.53 21.38 -23.13
C MET A 1 7.71 20.11 -23.13
N ASN A 2 8.10 19.18 -22.34
CA ASN A 2 7.41 17.90 -22.26
C ASN A 2 6.48 17.88 -21.03
N PRO A 3 5.15 17.84 -21.22
CA PRO A 3 4.23 17.82 -20.08
C PRO A 3 4.36 16.57 -19.20
N VAL A 4 4.96 15.51 -19.72
CA VAL A 4 5.17 14.27 -18.93
C VAL A 4 6.08 14.53 -17.73
N GLU A 5 6.99 15.51 -17.83
CA GLU A 5 7.93 15.81 -16.75
C GLU A 5 7.23 16.26 -15.47
N SER A 6 6.05 16.84 -15.57
CA SER A 6 5.30 17.30 -14.40
C SER A 6 4.19 16.31 -13.98
N ALA A 7 4.01 15.24 -14.73
CA ALA A 7 2.98 14.25 -14.39
C ALA A 7 3.43 13.39 -13.23
N PRO A 8 2.55 13.14 -12.24
CA PRO A 8 2.86 12.21 -11.16
C PRO A 8 3.11 10.80 -11.70
N ASP A 9 4.09 10.13 -11.13
CA ASP A 9 4.37 8.73 -11.44
C ASP A 9 3.65 7.85 -10.42
N HIS A 10 2.44 7.45 -10.74
CA HIS A 10 1.60 6.65 -9.83
C HIS A 10 2.23 5.29 -9.53
N HIS A 11 2.92 4.69 -10.49
CA HIS A 11 3.59 3.41 -10.26
C HIS A 11 4.70 3.55 -9.22
N ARG A 12 5.50 4.60 -9.32
CA ARG A 12 6.55 4.87 -8.35
C ARG A 12 5.96 5.14 -6.96
N THR A 13 4.89 5.94 -6.89
CA THR A 13 4.21 6.22 -5.63
C THR A 13 3.67 4.95 -5.00
N TRP A 14 3.04 4.10 -5.79
CA TRP A 14 2.52 2.82 -5.31
C TRP A 14 3.64 1.93 -4.80
N THR A 15 4.75 1.84 -5.51
CA THR A 15 5.91 1.06 -5.09
C THR A 15 6.46 1.55 -3.76
N THR A 16 6.61 2.87 -3.61
CA THR A 16 7.09 3.46 -2.35
C THR A 16 6.14 3.13 -1.19
N TYR A 17 4.83 3.24 -1.43
CA TYR A 17 3.83 2.87 -0.43
C TYR A 17 3.94 1.39 -0.04
N THR A 18 4.07 0.49 -1.00
CA THR A 18 4.14 -0.94 -0.67
C THR A 18 5.38 -1.31 0.13
N LEU A 19 6.49 -0.57 -0.03
CA LEU A 19 7.68 -0.80 0.77
C LEU A 19 7.45 -0.52 2.26
N ALA A 20 6.50 0.35 2.60
CA ALA A 20 6.19 0.63 4.00
C ALA A 20 5.66 -0.60 4.73
N TRP A 21 5.00 -1.51 4.04
CA TRP A 21 4.47 -2.75 4.64
C TRP A 21 5.57 -3.68 5.14
N GLN A 22 6.79 -3.57 4.60
CA GLN A 22 7.91 -4.43 5.00
C GLN A 22 8.99 -3.68 5.78
N ALA A 23 8.80 -2.40 6.08
CA ALA A 23 9.75 -1.62 6.85
C ALA A 23 9.84 -2.15 8.28
N GLU A 24 11.07 -2.28 8.78
CA GLU A 24 11.30 -2.88 10.10
C GLU A 24 11.13 -1.89 11.24
N SER A 25 11.41 -0.61 11.01
CA SER A 25 11.29 0.41 12.05
C SER A 25 10.13 1.35 11.76
N ALA A 26 9.56 1.89 12.85
CA ALA A 26 8.48 2.88 12.72
C ALA A 26 8.94 4.14 12.00
N SER A 27 10.18 4.59 12.25
CA SER A 27 10.68 5.80 11.60
C SER A 27 10.88 5.61 10.09
N ASP A 28 11.40 4.47 9.66
CA ASP A 28 11.53 4.16 8.23
C ASP A 28 10.16 4.06 7.58
N ARG A 29 9.22 3.40 8.25
CA ARG A 29 7.86 3.26 7.75
C ARG A 29 7.19 4.61 7.56
N LEU A 30 7.26 5.47 8.57
CA LEU A 30 6.64 6.80 8.48
C LEU A 30 7.28 7.67 7.40
N ALA A 31 8.59 7.54 7.18
CA ALA A 31 9.27 8.25 6.09
C ALA A 31 8.73 7.82 4.73
N LEU A 32 8.52 6.52 4.54
CA LEU A 32 7.94 6.00 3.29
C LEU A 32 6.49 6.45 3.11
N LEU A 33 5.71 6.42 4.19
CA LEU A 33 4.31 6.88 4.15
C LEU A 33 4.23 8.37 3.83
N ALA A 34 5.08 9.19 4.44
CA ALA A 34 5.08 10.63 4.17
C ALA A 34 5.37 10.95 2.70
N ARG A 35 6.22 10.14 2.05
CA ARG A 35 6.55 10.34 0.64
C ARG A 35 5.46 9.89 -0.30
N SER A 36 4.67 8.90 0.09
CA SER A 36 3.72 8.22 -0.79
C SER A 36 2.26 8.52 -0.49
N LEU A 37 1.93 8.92 0.73
CA LEU A 37 0.54 9.12 1.16
C LEU A 37 0.28 10.53 1.64
N HIS A 38 -0.91 11.02 1.32
CA HIS A 38 -1.41 12.26 1.88
C HIS A 38 -1.60 12.08 3.40
N PRO A 39 -1.35 13.13 4.22
CA PRO A 39 -1.51 13.01 5.68
C PRO A 39 -2.90 12.57 6.14
N GLU A 40 -3.92 12.86 5.36
CA GLU A 40 -5.31 12.51 5.68
C GLU A 40 -5.79 11.31 4.88
N CYS A 41 -4.87 10.47 4.39
CA CYS A 41 -5.20 9.29 3.60
C CYS A 41 -6.11 8.34 4.39
N ARG A 42 -6.97 7.64 3.66
CA ARG A 42 -7.80 6.60 4.22
C ARG A 42 -7.42 5.27 3.61
N TYR A 43 -7.21 4.28 4.47
CA TYR A 43 -6.94 2.91 4.08
C TYR A 43 -8.06 2.00 4.58
N ALA A 44 -8.59 1.17 3.70
CA ALA A 44 -9.60 0.20 4.08
C ALA A 44 -9.30 -1.14 3.40
N ASP A 45 -9.48 -2.22 4.16
CA ASP A 45 -9.47 -3.59 3.65
C ASP A 45 -10.49 -4.39 4.48
N PRO A 46 -10.67 -5.70 4.22
CA PRO A 46 -11.66 -6.48 4.97
C PRO A 46 -11.45 -6.52 6.49
N LEU A 47 -10.25 -6.20 6.97
CA LEU A 47 -9.88 -6.30 8.38
C LEU A 47 -9.69 -4.95 9.07
N ALA A 48 -9.63 -3.85 8.31
CA ALA A 48 -9.29 -2.54 8.88
C ALA A 48 -9.87 -1.39 8.07
N ASP A 49 -10.11 -0.28 8.73
CA ASP A 49 -10.50 0.99 8.11
C ASP A 49 -9.90 2.09 8.97
N VAL A 50 -8.83 2.71 8.48
CA VAL A 50 -8.03 3.65 9.26
C VAL A 50 -7.75 4.93 8.46
N ILE A 51 -7.52 6.02 9.18
CA ILE A 51 -7.21 7.33 8.59
C ILE A 51 -5.88 7.81 9.15
N GLY A 52 -5.00 8.29 8.25
CA GLY A 52 -3.73 8.92 8.60
C GLY A 52 -2.58 7.94 8.79
N TRP A 53 -1.37 8.50 8.79
CA TRP A 53 -0.15 7.69 8.86
C TRP A 53 0.01 6.91 10.16
N PRO A 54 -0.24 7.51 11.34
CA PRO A 54 -0.01 6.76 12.59
C PRO A 54 -0.86 5.50 12.70
N ALA A 55 -2.13 5.58 12.35
CA ALA A 55 -3.02 4.42 12.43
C ALA A 55 -2.63 3.35 11.41
N LEU A 56 -2.29 3.76 10.19
CA LEU A 56 -1.86 2.81 9.17
C LEU A 56 -0.51 2.18 9.53
N SER A 57 0.42 2.98 10.06
CA SER A 57 1.71 2.45 10.51
C SER A 57 1.54 1.40 11.59
N ALA A 58 0.63 1.62 12.53
CA ALA A 58 0.34 0.64 13.58
C ALA A 58 -0.21 -0.67 12.99
N TYR A 59 -1.10 -0.56 12.01
CA TYR A 59 -1.66 -1.73 11.34
C TYR A 59 -0.58 -2.52 10.60
N MET A 60 0.30 -1.83 9.89
CA MET A 60 1.44 -2.46 9.20
C MET A 60 2.39 -3.13 10.18
N HIS A 61 2.64 -2.50 11.32
CA HIS A 61 3.50 -3.06 12.37
C HIS A 61 2.91 -4.38 12.89
N ASP A 62 1.60 -4.40 13.15
CA ASP A 62 0.94 -5.61 13.64
C ASP A 62 1.08 -6.77 12.66
N LEU A 63 0.97 -6.51 11.36
CA LEU A 63 1.16 -7.54 10.35
C LEU A 63 2.59 -8.09 10.39
N GLN A 64 3.61 -7.23 10.52
CA GLN A 64 5.00 -7.65 10.64
C GLN A 64 5.23 -8.49 11.89
N GLN A 65 4.53 -8.19 12.98
CA GLN A 65 4.64 -8.99 14.20
C GLN A 65 4.02 -10.37 14.03
N GLN A 66 2.92 -10.46 13.29
CA GLN A 66 2.23 -11.74 13.05
C GLN A 66 2.99 -12.61 12.04
N ILE A 67 3.55 -11.99 11.01
CA ILE A 67 4.24 -12.71 9.93
C ILE A 67 5.55 -11.97 9.65
N PRO A 68 6.60 -12.21 10.45
CA PRO A 68 7.89 -11.54 10.24
C PRO A 68 8.44 -11.78 8.85
N GLY A 69 8.88 -10.71 8.19
CA GLY A 69 9.42 -10.80 6.83
C GLY A 69 8.38 -10.80 5.73
N VAL A 70 7.09 -10.66 6.08
CA VAL A 70 6.03 -10.57 5.07
C VAL A 70 6.27 -9.36 4.16
N HIS A 71 6.02 -9.55 2.88
CA HIS A 71 6.12 -8.48 1.89
C HIS A 71 5.13 -8.70 0.76
N PHE A 72 4.89 -7.65 -0.01
CA PHE A 72 3.91 -7.66 -1.08
C PHE A 72 4.60 -7.47 -2.42
N VAL A 73 4.20 -8.26 -3.41
CA VAL A 73 4.73 -8.19 -4.76
C VAL A 73 3.58 -7.89 -5.70
N ALA A 74 3.67 -6.77 -6.41
CA ALA A 74 2.65 -6.43 -7.42
C ALA A 74 2.88 -7.30 -8.64
N THR A 75 1.83 -8.01 -9.06
CA THR A 75 1.88 -8.84 -10.26
C THR A 75 1.28 -8.13 -11.46
N ARG A 76 0.48 -7.10 -11.24
CA ARG A 76 -0.05 -6.25 -12.29
C ARG A 76 -0.38 -4.88 -11.71
N PHE A 77 -0.07 -3.83 -12.47
CA PHE A 77 -0.41 -2.47 -12.10
C PHE A 77 -0.91 -1.74 -13.32
N ILE A 78 -2.08 -1.11 -13.21
CA ILE A 78 -2.61 -0.23 -14.24
C ILE A 78 -3.12 1.05 -13.60
N THR A 79 -3.02 2.14 -14.33
CA THR A 79 -3.39 3.46 -13.83
C THR A 79 -3.98 4.31 -14.95
N HIS A 80 -4.92 5.16 -14.60
CA HIS A 80 -5.42 6.21 -15.47
C HIS A 80 -5.97 7.33 -14.57
N HIS A 81 -5.93 8.56 -15.10
CA HIS A 81 -6.39 9.73 -14.35
C HIS A 81 -5.73 9.77 -12.97
N ARG A 82 -6.48 9.85 -11.90
CA ARG A 82 -5.97 9.85 -10.53
C ARG A 82 -6.30 8.58 -9.78
N CYS A 83 -6.31 7.45 -10.47
CA CYS A 83 -6.58 6.18 -9.82
C CYS A 83 -5.71 5.07 -10.38
N SER A 84 -5.55 4.02 -9.59
CA SER A 84 -4.76 2.84 -9.96
C SER A 84 -5.40 1.57 -9.45
N MET A 85 -5.00 0.46 -10.08
CA MET A 85 -5.35 -0.88 -9.64
C MET A 85 -4.06 -1.70 -9.60
N ALA A 86 -3.84 -2.40 -8.50
CA ALA A 86 -2.69 -3.30 -8.35
C ALA A 86 -3.19 -4.68 -7.95
N GLN A 87 -2.81 -5.69 -8.71
CA GLN A 87 -2.93 -7.08 -8.27
C GLN A 87 -1.65 -7.43 -7.53
N TRP A 88 -1.76 -8.13 -6.40
CA TRP A 88 -0.61 -8.39 -5.57
C TRP A 88 -0.67 -9.78 -4.94
N GLN A 89 0.52 -10.25 -4.54
CA GLN A 89 0.70 -11.42 -3.72
C GLN A 89 1.38 -11.02 -2.42
N MET A 90 0.90 -11.56 -1.32
CA MET A 90 1.56 -11.46 -0.03
C MET A 90 2.43 -12.70 0.12
N ARG A 91 3.73 -12.50 0.36
CA ARG A 91 4.72 -13.57 0.42
C ARG A 91 5.48 -13.56 1.73
N ASP A 92 5.96 -14.73 2.15
CA ASP A 92 6.84 -14.85 3.31
C ASP A 92 8.31 -14.73 2.90
N THR A 93 9.23 -14.95 3.85
CA THR A 93 10.67 -14.86 3.61
C THR A 93 11.19 -15.90 2.63
N HIS A 94 10.44 -16.95 2.37
CA HIS A 94 10.80 -18.02 1.41
C HIS A 94 10.09 -17.84 0.07
N GLU A 95 9.47 -16.68 -0.15
CA GLU A 95 8.71 -16.37 -1.35
C GLU A 95 7.46 -17.24 -1.54
N ALA A 96 7.00 -17.91 -0.48
CA ALA A 96 5.75 -18.63 -0.53
C ALA A 96 4.58 -17.65 -0.53
N VAL A 97 3.62 -17.88 -1.43
CA VAL A 97 2.45 -17.03 -1.55
C VAL A 97 1.45 -17.38 -0.44
N LEU A 98 1.25 -16.44 0.48
CA LEU A 98 0.33 -16.60 1.61
C LEU A 98 -1.07 -16.13 1.29
N SER A 99 -1.19 -15.12 0.42
CA SER A 99 -2.47 -14.53 0.07
C SER A 99 -2.32 -13.76 -1.23
N GLU A 100 -3.44 -13.53 -1.90
CA GLU A 100 -3.50 -12.72 -3.11
C GLU A 100 -4.65 -11.74 -2.99
N GLY A 101 -4.53 -10.61 -3.65
CA GLY A 101 -5.59 -9.62 -3.62
C GLY A 101 -5.42 -8.56 -4.70
N VAL A 102 -6.31 -7.58 -4.61
CA VAL A 102 -6.29 -6.42 -5.49
C VAL A 102 -6.54 -5.18 -4.65
N SER A 103 -5.83 -4.10 -4.98
CA SER A 103 -6.01 -2.82 -4.31
C SER A 103 -6.25 -1.73 -5.32
N PHE A 104 -7.16 -0.82 -4.96
CA PHE A 104 -7.44 0.37 -5.75
C PHE A 104 -6.91 1.59 -5.01
N GLY A 105 -6.26 2.48 -5.74
CA GLY A 105 -5.72 3.70 -5.19
C GLY A 105 -6.31 4.93 -5.86
N GLU A 106 -6.54 5.98 -5.09
CA GLU A 106 -6.86 7.31 -5.58
C GLU A 106 -5.75 8.25 -5.16
N TYR A 107 -5.36 9.16 -6.04
CA TYR A 107 -4.23 10.05 -5.85
C TYR A 107 -4.70 11.50 -5.71
N ALA A 108 -4.11 12.22 -4.77
CA ALA A 108 -4.33 13.64 -4.60
C ALA A 108 -3.65 14.44 -5.71
N ALA A 109 -3.94 15.73 -5.77
CA ALA A 109 -3.39 16.61 -6.81
C ALA A 109 -1.86 16.64 -6.80
N ASP A 110 -1.22 16.42 -5.65
CA ASP A 110 0.24 16.40 -5.53
C ASP A 110 0.86 15.03 -5.89
N GLY A 111 0.04 14.07 -6.30
CA GLY A 111 0.49 12.74 -6.70
C GLY A 111 0.57 11.71 -5.59
N ARG A 112 0.36 12.11 -4.34
CA ARG A 112 0.34 11.14 -3.23
C ARG A 112 -1.01 10.45 -3.13
N LEU A 113 -1.00 9.22 -2.64
CA LEU A 113 -2.23 8.45 -2.43
C LEU A 113 -3.08 9.09 -1.33
N ILE A 114 -4.35 9.28 -1.60
CA ILE A 114 -5.29 9.80 -0.60
C ILE A 114 -6.30 8.73 -0.17
N ARG A 115 -6.49 7.70 -0.97
CA ARG A 115 -7.38 6.60 -0.62
C ARG A 115 -6.81 5.29 -1.16
N MET A 116 -6.78 4.27 -0.32
CA MET A 116 -6.41 2.91 -0.71
C MET A 116 -7.50 1.96 -0.24
N ASN A 117 -7.96 1.09 -1.14
CA ASN A 117 -8.95 0.06 -0.81
C ASN A 117 -8.41 -1.29 -1.25
N GLY A 118 -8.18 -2.17 -0.28
CA GLY A 118 -7.68 -3.51 -0.55
C GLY A 118 -8.81 -4.53 -0.48
N PHE A 119 -8.73 -5.52 -1.37
CA PHE A 119 -9.71 -6.59 -1.44
C PHE A 119 -8.98 -7.92 -1.46
N PHE A 120 -9.31 -8.77 -0.52
CA PHE A 120 -8.80 -10.15 -0.45
C PHE A 120 -9.81 -10.99 0.33
N ASP A 121 -9.75 -12.31 0.11
CA ASP A 121 -10.62 -13.21 0.84
C ASP A 121 -10.13 -13.34 2.28
N THR A 122 -11.08 -13.33 3.20
CA THR A 122 -10.78 -13.61 4.60
C THR A 122 -11.12 -15.07 4.89
N PRO A 123 -10.42 -15.70 5.87
CA PRO A 123 -10.76 -17.07 6.24
C PRO A 123 -12.20 -17.16 6.71
N PRO A 124 -12.89 -18.28 6.46
CA PRO A 124 -14.24 -18.49 6.99
C PRO A 124 -14.25 -18.37 8.50
N ALA A 125 -15.33 -17.82 9.05
CA ALA A 125 -15.50 -17.75 10.49
C ALA A 125 -15.70 -19.17 11.08
N GLY A 126 -15.09 -19.40 12.23
CA GLY A 126 -15.26 -20.66 12.93
C GLY A 126 -14.10 -21.59 12.85
#